data_f648b64c18b5f4b9e34b3f31bbf8777f
#
_entry.id   f648b64c18b5f4b9e34b3f31bbf8777f
#
_cell.length_a   1.000
_cell.length_b   1.000
_cell.length_c   1.000
_cell.angle_alpha   90.00
_cell.angle_beta   90.00
_cell.angle_gamma   90.00
#
_symmetry.space_group_name_H-M   'P 1'
#
loop_
_entity.id
_entity.type
_entity.pdbx_description
1 polymer ?
#
loop_
_entity_poly.entity_id
_entity_poly.type
_entity_poly.pdbx_seq_one_letter_code
_entity_poly.pdbx_strand_id
1 'polypeptide(L)'
;LLVGPIAAAYLSEDGSKWIEPIWNGTKGLFPGDGLYYFVSLAISIILFEGGLTLKRSEIKNVGPVITKLITVGSAITFFGAGVVAHYIFNLGWEISFLFSGLIIVTGPTVITPILRNIPLKKDVSTVLKWEGILIDPIGALVAVLVFEFISVGGGGGFTKTALMEFGKILLFGTSFG
;
A
#
# COMPACT_ATOMS: atom_id res chain seq x y z
N LEU A 1 -18.27 -9.77 -1.51
CA LEU A 1 -18.74 -10.75 -2.50
C LEU A 1 -20.26 -10.89 -2.48
N LEU A 2 -20.90 -11.11 -1.30
CA LEU A 2 -22.36 -11.29 -1.19
C LEU A 2 -23.14 -10.04 -1.62
N VAL A 3 -22.67 -8.86 -1.26
CA VAL A 3 -23.37 -7.58 -1.48
C VAL A 3 -23.07 -6.97 -2.86
N GLY A 4 -22.04 -7.42 -3.54
CA GLY A 4 -21.66 -6.94 -4.86
C GLY A 4 -22.11 -7.89 -6.00
N PRO A 5 -21.20 -8.71 -6.53
CA PRO A 5 -21.45 -9.54 -7.72
C PRO A 5 -22.58 -10.53 -7.53
N ILE A 6 -22.71 -11.14 -6.35
CA ILE A 6 -23.75 -12.13 -6.07
C ILE A 6 -25.13 -11.45 -5.97
N ALA A 7 -25.22 -10.31 -5.27
CA ALA A 7 -26.46 -9.55 -5.21
C ALA A 7 -26.90 -9.07 -6.60
N ALA A 8 -25.96 -8.61 -7.44
CA ALA A 8 -26.26 -8.23 -8.81
C ALA A 8 -26.74 -9.38 -9.68
N ALA A 9 -26.19 -10.60 -9.47
CA ALA A 9 -26.55 -11.77 -10.27
C ALA A 9 -27.90 -12.41 -9.89
N TYR A 10 -28.29 -12.34 -8.60
CA TYR A 10 -29.43 -13.09 -8.07
C TYR A 10 -30.56 -12.25 -7.48
N LEU A 11 -30.31 -10.98 -7.16
CA LEU A 11 -31.26 -10.13 -6.44
C LEU A 11 -31.75 -8.92 -7.24
N SER A 12 -31.23 -8.69 -8.44
CA SER A 12 -31.67 -7.58 -9.29
C SER A 12 -32.28 -8.11 -10.60
N GLU A 13 -33.52 -7.79 -10.86
CA GLU A 13 -34.23 -8.12 -12.11
C GLU A 13 -33.62 -7.38 -13.32
N ASP A 14 -33.02 -6.20 -13.10
CA ASP A 14 -32.48 -5.32 -14.15
C ASP A 14 -30.94 -5.34 -14.23
N GLY A 15 -30.24 -6.25 -13.55
CA GLY A 15 -28.77 -6.23 -13.47
C GLY A 15 -28.20 -5.07 -12.66
N SER A 16 -29.03 -4.23 -12.04
CA SER A 16 -28.62 -3.17 -11.13
C SER A 16 -28.24 -3.76 -9.77
N LYS A 17 -27.12 -3.36 -9.21
CA LYS A 17 -26.68 -3.84 -7.90
C LYS A 17 -27.49 -3.16 -6.81
N TRP A 18 -28.01 -3.92 -5.88
CA TRP A 18 -28.78 -3.41 -4.73
C TRP A 18 -27.93 -2.46 -3.88
N ILE A 19 -26.67 -2.78 -3.69
CA ILE A 19 -25.65 -1.88 -3.16
C ILE A 19 -24.47 -1.92 -4.14
N GLU A 20 -24.16 -0.82 -4.80
CA GLU A 20 -22.93 -0.72 -5.59
C GLU A 20 -21.75 -0.41 -4.65
N PRO A 21 -20.92 -1.41 -4.29
CA PRO A 21 -19.73 -1.16 -3.49
C PRO A 21 -18.63 -0.50 -4.32
N ILE A 22 -18.79 -0.48 -5.65
CA ILE A 22 -17.80 0.09 -6.58
C ILE A 22 -18.31 1.45 -7.04
N TRP A 23 -17.44 2.43 -6.98
CA TRP A 23 -17.69 3.75 -7.51
C TRP A 23 -17.98 3.72 -9.02
N ASN A 24 -19.05 4.32 -9.47
CA ASN A 24 -19.39 4.50 -10.88
C ASN A 24 -19.58 5.97 -11.29
N GLY A 25 -19.05 6.90 -10.51
CA GLY A 25 -19.07 8.33 -10.76
C GLY A 25 -20.33 9.07 -10.30
N THR A 26 -21.52 8.46 -10.35
CA THR A 26 -22.79 9.14 -10.03
C THR A 26 -23.69 8.35 -9.09
N LYS A 27 -23.53 7.05 -9.02
CA LYS A 27 -24.35 6.14 -8.23
C LYS A 27 -23.48 5.23 -7.37
N GLY A 28 -23.98 4.78 -6.26
CA GLY A 28 -23.33 3.87 -5.35
C GLY A 28 -23.27 4.40 -3.93
N LEU A 29 -22.68 3.62 -3.03
CA LEU A 29 -22.54 3.96 -1.61
C LEU A 29 -21.67 5.22 -1.40
N PHE A 30 -20.71 5.46 -2.32
CA PHE A 30 -19.77 6.57 -2.28
C PHE A 30 -19.74 7.29 -3.64
N PRO A 31 -20.71 8.19 -3.94
CA PRO A 31 -20.71 8.95 -5.19
C PRO A 31 -19.57 9.98 -5.23
N GLY A 32 -19.07 10.28 -6.42
CA GLY A 32 -17.97 11.22 -6.63
C GLY A 32 -16.67 10.78 -5.97
N ASP A 33 -15.98 11.68 -5.32
CA ASP A 33 -14.70 11.41 -4.61
C ASP A 33 -14.89 10.83 -3.20
N GLY A 34 -16.13 10.54 -2.81
CA GLY A 34 -16.46 10.07 -1.46
C GLY A 34 -15.72 8.78 -1.07
N LEU A 35 -15.54 7.85 -2.01
CA LEU A 35 -14.75 6.63 -1.79
C LEU A 35 -13.29 6.96 -1.48
N TYR A 36 -12.71 7.88 -2.22
CA TYR A 36 -11.33 8.31 -2.01
C TYR A 36 -11.13 8.90 -0.60
N TYR A 37 -11.99 9.82 -0.18
CA TYR A 37 -11.91 10.41 1.15
C TYR A 37 -12.14 9.39 2.26
N PHE A 38 -13.10 8.48 2.10
CA PHE A 38 -13.37 7.42 3.06
C PHE A 38 -12.17 6.48 3.21
N VAL A 39 -11.59 6.02 2.11
CA VAL A 39 -10.42 5.13 2.11
C VAL A 39 -9.21 5.86 2.71
N SER A 40 -8.98 7.11 2.34
CA SER A 40 -7.87 7.91 2.88
C SER A 40 -7.98 8.10 4.40
N LEU A 41 -9.20 8.36 4.91
CA LEU A 41 -9.46 8.44 6.35
C LEU A 41 -9.21 7.11 7.05
N ALA A 42 -9.70 6.01 6.50
CA ALA A 42 -9.51 4.68 7.07
C ALA A 42 -8.03 4.29 7.14
N ILE A 43 -7.28 4.53 6.06
CA ILE A 43 -5.82 4.28 6.02
C ILE A 43 -5.11 5.16 7.06
N SER A 44 -5.48 6.44 7.17
CA SER A 44 -4.87 7.36 8.14
C SER A 44 -5.06 6.89 9.58
N ILE A 45 -6.24 6.38 9.92
CA ILE A 45 -6.52 5.82 11.26
C ILE A 45 -5.67 4.56 11.51
N ILE A 46 -5.58 3.66 10.54
CA ILE A 46 -4.79 2.42 10.66
C ILE A 46 -3.30 2.73 10.85
N LEU A 47 -2.76 3.66 10.05
CA LEU A 47 -1.35 4.08 10.16
C LEU A 47 -1.08 4.80 11.47
N PHE A 48 -2.00 5.63 11.93
CA PHE A 48 -1.88 6.32 13.22
C PHE A 48 -1.87 5.32 14.40
N GLU A 49 -2.80 4.37 14.42
CA GLU A 49 -2.83 3.30 15.43
C GLU A 49 -1.53 2.47 15.38
N GLY A 50 -1.10 2.09 14.19
CA GLY A 50 0.17 1.40 13.98
C GLY A 50 1.34 2.19 14.55
N GLY A 51 1.45 3.48 14.22
CA GLY A 51 2.50 4.38 14.70
C GLY A 51 2.54 4.53 16.22
N LEU A 52 1.39 4.65 16.88
CA LEU A 52 1.29 4.73 18.35
C LEU A 52 1.84 3.48 19.05
N THR A 53 1.82 2.34 18.40
CA THR A 53 2.36 1.10 18.99
C THR A 53 3.87 0.99 18.94
N LEU A 54 4.55 1.90 18.21
CA LEU A 54 6.00 1.88 18.02
C LEU A 54 6.71 2.58 19.19
N LYS A 55 7.61 1.86 19.86
CA LYS A 55 8.42 2.41 20.96
C LYS A 55 9.86 2.62 20.51
N ARG A 56 10.34 3.86 20.57
CA ARG A 56 11.74 4.22 20.22
C ARG A 56 12.79 3.40 20.96
N SER A 57 12.50 2.94 22.19
CA SER A 57 13.41 2.07 22.95
C SER A 57 13.64 0.70 22.31
N GLU A 58 12.68 0.21 21.53
CA GLU A 58 12.76 -1.10 20.87
C GLU A 58 13.67 -1.08 19.65
N ILE A 59 13.83 0.07 18.99
CA ILE A 59 14.58 0.20 17.73
C ILE A 59 16.10 0.24 17.92
N LYS A 60 16.61 0.54 19.14
CA LYS A 60 18.04 0.78 19.37
C LYS A 60 18.93 -0.37 18.91
N ASN A 61 18.49 -1.62 19.09
CA ASN A 61 19.29 -2.81 18.76
C ASN A 61 19.00 -3.34 17.35
N VAL A 62 17.84 -3.07 16.79
CA VAL A 62 17.37 -3.67 15.54
C VAL A 62 17.26 -2.68 14.37
N GLY A 63 17.46 -1.40 14.63
CA GLY A 63 17.37 -0.32 13.64
C GLY A 63 18.13 -0.57 12.33
N PRO A 64 19.40 -0.96 12.36
CA PRO A 64 20.17 -1.25 11.14
C PRO A 64 19.57 -2.40 10.32
N VAL A 65 18.96 -3.40 10.97
CA VAL A 65 18.31 -4.53 10.30
C VAL A 65 17.04 -4.05 9.62
N ILE A 66 16.22 -3.25 10.31
CA ILE A 66 15.00 -2.66 9.78
C ILE A 66 15.30 -1.80 8.54
N THR A 67 16.30 -0.93 8.63
CA THR A 67 16.70 -0.07 7.51
C THR A 67 17.15 -0.89 6.30
N LYS A 68 17.96 -1.93 6.50
CA LYS A 68 18.37 -2.83 5.41
C LYS A 68 17.19 -3.58 4.81
N LEU A 69 16.26 -4.03 5.62
CA LEU A 69 15.08 -4.76 5.16
C LEU A 69 14.17 -3.85 4.31
N ILE A 70 13.92 -2.64 4.76
CA ILE A 70 13.09 -1.66 4.06
C ILE A 70 13.75 -1.16 2.77
N THR A 71 15.07 -0.99 2.72
CA THR A 71 15.76 -0.49 1.53
C THR A 71 16.15 -1.62 0.57
N VAL A 72 17.06 -2.51 1.00
CA VAL A 72 17.58 -3.59 0.16
C VAL A 72 16.52 -4.66 -0.06
N GLY A 73 15.78 -5.04 0.97
CA GLY A 73 14.71 -6.03 0.88
C GLY A 73 13.61 -5.61 -0.10
N SER A 74 13.11 -4.38 0.02
CA SER A 74 12.09 -3.84 -0.89
C SER A 74 12.61 -3.71 -2.32
N ALA A 75 13.88 -3.31 -2.52
CA ALA A 75 14.48 -3.25 -3.84
C ALA A 75 14.57 -4.65 -4.50
N ILE A 76 15.03 -5.65 -3.75
CA ILE A 76 15.08 -7.03 -4.25
C ILE A 76 13.67 -7.54 -4.57
N THR A 77 12.70 -7.27 -3.71
CA THR A 77 11.30 -7.67 -3.96
C THR A 77 10.76 -6.96 -5.19
N PHE A 78 11.00 -5.66 -5.35
CA PHE A 78 10.56 -4.88 -6.49
C PHE A 78 11.08 -5.44 -7.82
N PHE A 79 12.38 -5.57 -7.96
CA PHE A 79 12.96 -6.08 -9.19
C PHE A 79 12.68 -7.57 -9.41
N GLY A 80 12.77 -8.39 -8.35
CA GLY A 80 12.50 -9.82 -8.42
C GLY A 80 11.06 -10.12 -8.81
N ALA A 81 10.08 -9.52 -8.13
CA ALA A 81 8.67 -9.71 -8.44
C ALA A 81 8.30 -9.17 -9.83
N GLY A 82 8.89 -8.03 -10.25
CA GLY A 82 8.68 -7.49 -11.59
C GLY A 82 9.16 -8.42 -12.69
N VAL A 83 10.35 -8.98 -12.54
CA VAL A 83 10.90 -9.97 -13.49
C VAL A 83 10.06 -11.25 -13.50
N VAL A 84 9.72 -11.79 -12.33
CA VAL A 84 8.89 -12.99 -12.20
C VAL A 84 7.51 -12.77 -12.81
N ALA A 85 6.88 -11.62 -12.56
CA ALA A 85 5.57 -11.29 -13.14
C ALA A 85 5.63 -11.21 -14.67
N HIS A 86 6.68 -10.62 -15.23
CA HIS A 86 6.87 -10.54 -16.67
C HIS A 86 6.97 -11.94 -17.30
N TYR A 87 7.85 -12.81 -16.78
CA TYR A 87 8.12 -14.11 -17.41
C TYR A 87 7.05 -15.17 -17.13
N ILE A 88 6.42 -15.18 -15.95
CA ILE A 88 5.43 -16.19 -15.58
C ILE A 88 4.05 -15.85 -16.12
N PHE A 89 3.63 -14.57 -16.00
CA PHE A 89 2.30 -14.13 -16.41
C PHE A 89 2.28 -13.52 -17.83
N ASN A 90 3.43 -13.43 -18.51
CA ASN A 90 3.56 -12.77 -19.82
C ASN A 90 2.98 -11.34 -19.85
N LEU A 91 3.11 -10.62 -18.74
CA LEU A 91 2.66 -9.23 -18.63
C LEU A 91 3.69 -8.28 -19.28
N GLY A 92 3.22 -7.16 -19.83
CA GLY A 92 4.12 -6.10 -20.25
C GLY A 92 4.99 -5.61 -19.08
N TRP A 93 6.20 -5.12 -19.36
CA TRP A 93 7.14 -4.63 -18.34
C TRP A 93 6.53 -3.56 -17.42
N GLU A 94 5.75 -2.66 -17.99
CA GLU A 94 5.07 -1.58 -17.27
C GLU A 94 4.13 -2.12 -16.19
N ILE A 95 3.24 -3.05 -16.57
CA ILE A 95 2.28 -3.68 -15.66
C ILE A 95 3.00 -4.57 -14.65
N SER A 96 4.07 -5.25 -15.04
CA SER A 96 4.86 -6.12 -14.16
C SER A 96 5.53 -5.32 -13.04
N PHE A 97 6.10 -4.15 -13.35
CA PHE A 97 6.69 -3.28 -12.33
C PHE A 97 5.64 -2.56 -11.48
N LEU A 98 4.48 -2.21 -12.04
CA LEU A 98 3.37 -1.68 -11.25
C LEU A 98 2.88 -2.73 -10.22
N PHE A 99 2.65 -3.95 -10.67
CA PHE A 99 2.30 -5.07 -9.80
C PHE A 99 3.35 -5.33 -8.72
N SER A 100 4.63 -5.27 -9.10
CA SER A 100 5.75 -5.40 -8.18
C SER A 100 5.76 -4.30 -7.11
N GLY A 101 5.48 -3.05 -7.48
CA GLY A 101 5.33 -1.93 -6.54
C GLY A 101 4.25 -2.17 -5.49
N LEU A 102 3.16 -2.82 -5.86
CA LEU A 102 2.08 -3.19 -4.93
C LEU A 102 2.47 -4.34 -3.99
N ILE A 103 3.30 -5.27 -4.45
CA ILE A 103 3.73 -6.44 -3.65
C ILE A 103 4.76 -6.09 -2.56
N ILE A 104 5.49 -4.97 -2.70
CA ILE A 104 6.46 -4.54 -1.69
C ILE A 104 5.79 -4.36 -0.32
N VAL A 105 4.53 -3.95 -0.30
CA VAL A 105 3.82 -3.58 0.93
C VAL A 105 3.47 -4.84 1.75
N THR A 106 3.95 -4.89 2.98
CA THR A 106 3.58 -5.90 3.98
C THR A 106 2.73 -5.22 5.05
N GLY A 107 1.40 -5.34 4.96
CA GLY A 107 0.50 -4.59 5.83
C GLY A 107 0.57 -4.99 7.32
N PRO A 108 0.58 -4.02 8.26
CA PRO A 108 0.58 -4.28 9.70
C PRO A 108 -0.67 -5.03 10.17
N THR A 109 -1.77 -4.89 9.45
CA THR A 109 -3.04 -5.59 9.72
C THR A 109 -2.92 -7.11 9.61
N VAL A 110 -2.01 -7.62 8.80
CA VAL A 110 -1.71 -9.05 8.66
C VAL A 110 -0.64 -9.49 9.65
N ILE A 111 0.42 -8.71 9.79
CA ILE A 111 1.56 -9.05 10.64
C ILE A 111 1.17 -9.08 12.11
N THR A 112 0.41 -8.11 12.60
CA THR A 112 0.04 -8.02 14.02
C THR A 112 -0.71 -9.25 14.56
N PRO A 113 -1.75 -9.79 13.90
CA PRO A 113 -2.40 -11.03 14.35
C PRO A 113 -1.46 -12.23 14.32
N ILE A 114 -0.58 -12.33 13.32
CA ILE A 114 0.39 -13.42 13.23
C ILE A 114 1.36 -13.38 14.41
N LEU A 115 1.90 -12.22 14.74
CA LEU A 115 2.83 -12.03 15.85
C LEU A 115 2.21 -12.35 17.22
N ARG A 116 0.89 -12.22 17.37
CA ARG A 116 0.19 -12.57 18.61
C ARG A 116 0.06 -14.08 18.81
N ASN A 117 0.01 -14.85 17.72
CA ASN A 117 -0.25 -16.28 17.76
C ASN A 117 1.01 -17.15 17.67
N ILE A 118 2.14 -16.57 17.26
CA ILE A 118 3.40 -17.30 17.09
C ILE A 118 4.40 -16.80 18.14
N PRO A 119 4.96 -17.69 19.00
CA PRO A 119 5.98 -17.31 19.97
C PRO A 119 7.31 -17.02 19.28
N LEU A 120 7.56 -15.76 18.97
CA LEU A 120 8.80 -15.28 18.36
C LEU A 120 9.72 -14.62 19.40
N LYS A 121 11.02 -14.64 19.11
CA LYS A 121 11.99 -13.82 19.84
C LYS A 121 11.60 -12.34 19.73
N LYS A 122 11.75 -11.59 20.82
CA LYS A 122 11.35 -10.18 20.91
C LYS A 122 11.94 -9.33 19.79
N ASP A 123 13.22 -9.53 19.45
CA ASP A 123 13.90 -8.77 18.39
C ASP A 123 13.27 -9.03 17.03
N VAL A 124 12.93 -10.27 16.70
CA VAL A 124 12.26 -10.64 15.43
C VAL A 124 10.87 -10.02 15.36
N SER A 125 10.10 -10.13 16.44
CA SER A 125 8.78 -9.51 16.51
C SER A 125 8.85 -7.99 16.33
N THR A 126 9.85 -7.34 16.95
CA THR A 126 10.08 -5.90 16.81
C THR A 126 10.44 -5.54 15.35
N VAL A 127 11.34 -6.28 14.72
CA VAL A 127 11.72 -6.03 13.32
C VAL A 127 10.52 -6.11 12.39
N LEU A 128 9.74 -7.18 12.48
CA LEU A 128 8.57 -7.39 11.63
C LEU A 128 7.47 -6.32 11.84
N LYS A 129 7.25 -5.93 13.10
CA LYS A 129 6.30 -4.88 13.42
C LYS A 129 6.72 -3.52 12.86
N TRP A 130 7.98 -3.14 13.03
CA TRP A 130 8.50 -1.88 12.51
C TRP A 130 8.58 -1.87 10.98
N GLU A 131 9.00 -2.98 10.38
CA GLU A 131 9.03 -3.12 8.93
C GLU A 131 7.64 -2.95 8.35
N GLY A 132 6.62 -3.69 8.83
CA GLY A 132 5.26 -3.63 8.31
C GLY A 132 4.62 -2.25 8.37
N ILE A 133 4.99 -1.40 9.35
CA ILE A 133 4.47 -0.02 9.45
C ILE A 133 5.23 0.94 8.55
N LEU A 134 6.56 0.81 8.48
CA LEU A 134 7.40 1.73 7.71
C LEU A 134 7.39 1.45 6.21
N ILE A 135 7.15 0.21 5.79
CA ILE A 135 7.12 -0.16 4.38
C ILE A 135 5.87 0.35 3.66
N ASP A 136 4.73 0.51 4.37
CA ASP A 136 3.47 0.96 3.77
C ASP A 136 3.60 2.29 3.01
N PRO A 137 4.10 3.39 3.61
CA PRO A 137 4.27 4.65 2.89
C PRO A 137 5.28 4.55 1.75
N ILE A 138 6.34 3.74 1.92
CA ILE A 138 7.39 3.55 0.91
C ILE A 138 6.84 2.78 -0.28
N GLY A 139 6.14 1.69 -0.05
CA GLY A 139 5.55 0.89 -1.11
C GLY A 139 4.45 1.64 -1.87
N ALA A 140 3.60 2.38 -1.16
CA ALA A 140 2.61 3.24 -1.78
C ALA A 140 3.27 4.30 -2.69
N LEU A 141 4.36 4.94 -2.23
CA LEU A 141 5.14 5.87 -3.03
C LEU A 141 5.70 5.19 -4.29
N VAL A 142 6.34 4.04 -4.16
CA VAL A 142 6.91 3.30 -5.30
C VAL A 142 5.82 2.96 -6.32
N ALA A 143 4.66 2.47 -5.87
CA ALA A 143 3.55 2.14 -6.75
C ALA A 143 3.03 3.37 -7.51
N VAL A 144 2.87 4.52 -6.82
CA VAL A 144 2.47 5.78 -7.45
C VAL A 144 3.52 6.26 -8.45
N LEU A 145 4.81 6.21 -8.10
CA LEU A 145 5.90 6.59 -9.00
C LEU A 145 5.91 5.75 -10.28
N VAL A 146 5.73 4.45 -10.18
CA VAL A 146 5.66 3.56 -11.35
C VAL A 146 4.41 3.85 -12.18
N PHE A 147 3.26 4.03 -11.54
CA PHE A 147 2.01 4.35 -12.22
C PHE A 147 2.11 5.66 -13.00
N GLU A 148 2.64 6.70 -12.40
CA GLU A 148 2.84 7.97 -13.08
C GLU A 148 3.85 7.87 -14.22
N PHE A 149 4.97 7.14 -14.02
CA PHE A 149 5.95 6.89 -15.08
C PHE A 149 5.30 6.26 -16.32
N ILE A 150 4.42 5.29 -16.11
CA ILE A 150 3.66 4.64 -17.19
C ILE A 150 2.69 5.65 -17.84
N SER A 151 1.95 6.41 -17.04
CA SER A 151 0.90 7.33 -17.50
C SER A 151 1.45 8.49 -18.33
N VAL A 152 2.66 8.97 -18.03
CA VAL A 152 3.31 10.10 -18.73
C VAL A 152 4.17 9.63 -19.92
N GLY A 153 4.22 8.33 -20.20
CA GLY A 153 5.01 7.78 -21.33
C GLY A 153 6.52 7.96 -21.19
N GLY A 154 7.04 7.97 -19.97
CA GLY A 154 8.48 8.04 -19.70
C GLY A 154 9.12 9.43 -19.93
N GLY A 155 8.33 10.48 -20.03
CA GLY A 155 8.83 11.85 -20.23
C GLY A 155 9.44 12.46 -18.97
N GLY A 156 10.63 13.08 -19.10
CA GLY A 156 11.47 13.56 -18.00
C GLY A 156 10.90 14.68 -17.09
N GLY A 157 9.66 15.14 -17.29
CA GLY A 157 8.98 16.10 -16.39
C GLY A 157 8.42 15.47 -15.11
N PHE A 158 8.27 14.17 -15.12
CA PHE A 158 7.67 13.33 -14.12
C PHE A 158 8.39 13.33 -12.76
N THR A 159 9.68 13.06 -12.73
CA THR A 159 10.46 12.88 -11.49
C THR A 159 10.42 14.12 -10.58
N LYS A 160 10.38 15.33 -11.17
CA LYS A 160 10.37 16.58 -10.41
C LYS A 160 9.02 16.81 -9.73
N THR A 161 7.91 16.54 -10.40
CA THR A 161 6.57 16.70 -9.84
C THR A 161 6.30 15.68 -8.75
N ALA A 162 6.62 14.41 -8.98
CA ALA A 162 6.46 13.35 -7.98
C ALA A 162 7.33 13.56 -6.73
N LEU A 163 8.59 14.00 -6.89
CA LEU A 163 9.46 14.37 -5.77
C LEU A 163 8.93 15.59 -5.00
N MET A 164 8.35 16.57 -5.70
CA MET A 164 7.73 17.74 -5.06
C MET A 164 6.49 17.35 -4.24
N GLU A 165 5.61 16.53 -4.78
CA GLU A 165 4.42 16.05 -4.06
C GLU A 165 4.81 15.19 -2.85
N PHE A 166 5.78 14.32 -3.01
CA PHE A 166 6.33 13.55 -1.89
C PHE A 166 6.96 14.45 -0.81
N GLY A 167 7.73 15.46 -1.23
CA GLY A 167 8.30 16.44 -0.31
C GLY A 167 7.23 17.22 0.47
N LYS A 168 6.12 17.59 -0.18
CA LYS A 168 4.96 18.21 0.48
C LYS A 168 4.33 17.28 1.51
N ILE A 169 4.08 16.01 1.16
CA ILE A 169 3.51 15.01 2.09
C ILE A 169 4.38 14.84 3.33
N LEU A 170 5.70 14.75 3.15
CA LEU A 170 6.64 14.66 4.27
C LEU A 170 6.62 15.93 5.14
N LEU A 171 6.64 17.12 4.52
CA LEU A 171 6.61 18.40 5.23
C LEU A 171 5.31 18.57 6.04
N PHE A 172 4.17 18.33 5.41
CA PHE A 172 2.88 18.44 6.11
C PHE A 172 2.74 17.34 7.17
N GLY A 173 3.11 16.09 6.88
CA GLY A 173 3.05 15.00 7.83
C GLY A 173 3.92 15.23 9.07
N THR A 174 5.13 15.77 8.91
CA THR A 174 6.01 16.09 10.05
C THR A 174 5.64 17.38 10.79
N SER A 175 4.91 18.29 10.13
CA SER A 175 4.49 19.57 10.76
C SER A 175 3.21 19.43 11.58
N PHE A 176 2.32 18.52 11.20
CA PHE A 176 1.01 18.31 11.83
C PHE A 176 0.89 17.00 12.61
N GLY A 177 1.82 16.07 12.48
CA GLY A 177 1.93 14.82 13.24
C GLY A 177 2.90 14.95 14.38
#